data_222dd96a9b80e88a137962118ac07264
#
_entry.id   222dd96a9b80e88a137962118ac07264
#
_cell.length_a   1.000
_cell.length_b   1.000
_cell.length_c   1.000
_cell.angle_alpha   90.00
_cell.angle_beta   90.00
_cell.angle_gamma   90.00
#
_symmetry.space_group_name_H-M   'P 1'
#
loop_
_entity.id
_entity.type
_entity.pdbx_description
1 polymer ?
#
loop_
_entity_poly.entity_id
_entity_poly.type
_entity_poly.pdbx_seq_one_letter_code
_entity_poly.pdbx_strand_id
1 'polypeptide(L)'
;MLYAQIHLTLPVWIHEAIDPQSVCVGDNAKVALAIELSRLNIAHASGGPFGAAVFDGDGGRLLGIGVNRAVPLNCSVAHAEMMAFMTAQARTGLARLNENGARIVLATSAQPCCMCYGASFWAGIDTLLIGARREDVMALTEFDEGPLPTDWIGELEKRGIAVRRDIHRDAACAVLRDSGSGGGHRY
;
A
#
# COMPACT_ATOMS: atom_id res chain seq x y z
N MET A 1 31.85 -7.87 2.57
CA MET A 1 31.07 -9.01 3.12
C MET A 1 29.68 -8.95 2.52
N LEU A 2 29.13 -10.06 2.03
CA LEU A 2 27.74 -10.12 1.58
C LEU A 2 26.83 -10.40 2.77
N TYR A 3 25.69 -9.71 2.85
CA TYR A 3 24.69 -10.00 3.86
C TYR A 3 23.88 -11.25 3.49
N ALA A 4 23.73 -12.18 4.44
CA ALA A 4 22.92 -13.38 4.27
C ALA A 4 21.45 -13.17 4.66
N GLN A 5 21.14 -12.08 5.36
CA GLN A 5 19.81 -11.74 5.85
C GLN A 5 19.53 -10.26 5.65
N ILE A 6 18.27 -9.93 5.33
CA ILE A 6 17.76 -8.56 5.23
C ILE A 6 16.56 -8.47 6.16
N HIS A 7 16.55 -7.46 7.04
CA HIS A 7 15.44 -7.19 7.94
C HIS A 7 14.69 -5.94 7.50
N LEU A 8 13.46 -6.10 7.02
CA LEU A 8 12.55 -5.01 6.71
C LEU A 8 11.51 -4.91 7.83
N THR A 9 11.42 -3.75 8.46
CA THR A 9 10.57 -3.54 9.64
C THR A 9 9.60 -2.38 9.44
N LEU A 10 8.39 -2.55 9.97
CA LEU A 10 7.45 -1.45 10.13
C LEU A 10 7.92 -0.56 11.30
N PRO A 11 7.51 0.73 11.33
CA PRO A 11 7.82 1.62 12.45
C PRO A 11 7.12 1.16 13.74
N VAL A 12 7.74 1.46 14.89
CA VAL A 12 7.26 1.00 16.21
C VAL A 12 5.85 1.52 16.54
N TRP A 13 5.52 2.75 16.12
CA TRP A 13 4.21 3.35 16.38
C TRP A 13 3.02 2.53 15.84
N ILE A 14 3.25 1.65 14.86
CA ILE A 14 2.19 0.79 14.30
C ILE A 14 1.56 -0.11 15.36
N HIS A 15 2.34 -0.60 16.32
CA HIS A 15 1.84 -1.46 17.38
C HIS A 15 0.88 -0.75 18.34
N GLU A 16 0.98 0.58 18.46
CA GLU A 16 0.10 1.39 19.29
C GLU A 16 -1.12 1.90 18.50
N ALA A 17 -0.93 2.18 17.21
CA ALA A 17 -1.94 2.81 16.37
C ALA A 17 -2.91 1.81 15.71
N ILE A 18 -2.49 0.56 15.51
CA ILE A 18 -3.26 -0.41 14.71
C ILE A 18 -3.54 -1.68 15.51
N ASP A 19 -4.83 -1.97 15.70
CA ASP A 19 -5.26 -3.27 16.22
C ASP A 19 -5.14 -4.33 15.11
N PRO A 20 -4.30 -5.35 15.27
CA PRO A 20 -4.12 -6.42 14.29
C PRO A 20 -5.36 -7.30 14.08
N GLN A 21 -6.37 -7.18 14.93
CA GLN A 21 -7.67 -7.87 14.81
C GLN A 21 -8.74 -7.00 14.15
N SER A 22 -8.39 -5.80 13.67
CA SER A 22 -9.32 -4.87 13.01
C SER A 22 -10.10 -5.53 11.88
N VAL A 23 -11.38 -5.17 11.80
CA VAL A 23 -12.29 -5.53 10.71
C VAL A 23 -12.78 -4.25 10.04
N CYS A 24 -12.48 -4.09 8.76
CA CYS A 24 -12.91 -2.95 7.96
C CYS A 24 -14.00 -3.38 6.97
N VAL A 25 -15.24 -3.00 7.25
CA VAL A 25 -16.37 -3.34 6.38
C VAL A 25 -16.53 -2.29 5.28
N GLY A 26 -16.58 -2.76 4.03
CA GLY A 26 -16.71 -1.91 2.85
C GLY A 26 -15.40 -1.27 2.39
N ASP A 27 -15.42 -0.75 1.17
CA ASP A 27 -14.23 -0.20 0.51
C ASP A 27 -13.74 1.09 1.18
N ASN A 28 -14.69 1.94 1.60
CA ASN A 28 -14.38 3.22 2.25
C ASN A 28 -13.56 3.02 3.54
N ALA A 29 -13.94 2.08 4.40
CA ALA A 29 -13.21 1.82 5.64
C ALA A 29 -11.80 1.28 5.38
N LYS A 30 -11.64 0.42 4.35
CA LYS A 30 -10.34 -0.14 3.97
C LYS A 30 -9.37 0.94 3.45
N VAL A 31 -9.85 1.82 2.56
CA VAL A 31 -9.03 2.91 2.02
C VAL A 31 -8.77 3.98 3.09
N ALA A 32 -9.74 4.27 3.96
CA ALA A 32 -9.53 5.18 5.09
C ALA A 32 -8.37 4.72 5.98
N LEU A 33 -8.26 3.40 6.27
CA LEU A 33 -7.12 2.86 7.01
C LEU A 33 -5.79 3.06 6.25
N ALA A 34 -5.75 2.82 4.95
CA ALA A 34 -4.54 3.04 4.16
C ALA A 34 -4.10 4.53 4.15
N ILE A 35 -5.06 5.46 4.07
CA ILE A 35 -4.79 6.90 4.16
C ILE A 35 -4.31 7.28 5.56
N GLU A 36 -4.89 6.72 6.61
CA GLU A 36 -4.46 6.98 7.98
C GLU A 36 -3.03 6.48 8.25
N LEU A 37 -2.68 5.30 7.74
CA LEU A 37 -1.30 4.78 7.76
C LEU A 37 -0.32 5.74 7.06
N SER A 38 -0.70 6.27 5.91
CA SER A 38 0.06 7.28 5.16
C SER A 38 0.29 8.55 5.98
N ARG A 39 -0.77 9.07 6.59
CA ARG A 39 -0.75 10.27 7.44
C ARG A 39 0.15 10.08 8.67
N LEU A 40 0.01 8.95 9.37
CA LEU A 40 0.82 8.61 10.55
C LEU A 40 2.30 8.43 10.18
N ASN A 41 2.59 7.85 9.00
CA ASN A 41 3.98 7.68 8.55
C ASN A 41 4.70 9.03 8.40
N ILE A 42 3.99 10.04 7.90
CA ILE A 42 4.51 11.42 7.83
C ILE A 42 4.59 12.05 9.22
N ALA A 43 3.53 11.95 10.03
CA ALA A 43 3.48 12.55 11.36
C ALA A 43 4.62 12.07 12.27
N HIS A 44 5.02 10.80 12.13
CA HIS A 44 6.13 10.19 12.87
C HIS A 44 7.49 10.31 12.15
N ALA A 45 7.57 11.02 11.02
CA ALA A 45 8.79 11.15 10.20
C ALA A 45 9.45 9.78 9.91
N SER A 46 8.64 8.75 9.67
CA SER A 46 9.09 7.35 9.54
C SER A 46 9.16 6.85 8.10
N GLY A 47 8.85 7.69 7.09
CA GLY A 47 8.97 7.41 5.67
C GLY A 47 8.08 8.28 4.80
N GLY A 48 7.90 7.91 3.53
CA GLY A 48 7.11 8.67 2.55
C GLY A 48 5.59 8.60 2.78
N PRO A 49 4.80 9.43 2.07
CA PRO A 49 3.36 9.64 2.29
C PRO A 49 2.49 8.52 1.69
N PHE A 50 2.85 7.28 1.94
CA PHE A 50 2.15 6.14 1.37
C PHE A 50 1.84 5.09 2.42
N GLY A 51 0.61 4.58 2.39
CA GLY A 51 0.10 3.53 3.25
C GLY A 51 -0.71 2.51 2.45
N ALA A 52 -0.66 1.25 2.88
CA ALA A 52 -1.40 0.17 2.27
C ALA A 52 -1.84 -0.86 3.32
N ALA A 53 -2.94 -1.54 3.03
CA ALA A 53 -3.44 -2.61 3.88
C ALA A 53 -4.06 -3.73 3.05
N VAL A 54 -3.84 -4.98 3.48
CA VAL A 54 -4.38 -6.19 2.86
C VAL A 54 -5.48 -6.75 3.75
N PHE A 55 -6.60 -7.10 3.15
CA PHE A 55 -7.77 -7.62 3.84
C PHE A 55 -8.28 -8.93 3.23
N ASP A 56 -8.88 -9.74 4.08
CA ASP A 56 -9.84 -10.76 3.66
C ASP A 56 -11.06 -10.08 3.02
N GLY A 57 -11.36 -10.46 1.78
CA GLY A 57 -12.42 -9.84 0.99
C GLY A 57 -13.84 -10.17 1.49
N ASP A 58 -14.03 -11.30 2.15
CA ASP A 58 -15.34 -11.75 2.62
C ASP A 58 -15.69 -11.12 3.97
N GLY A 59 -14.78 -11.19 4.94
CA GLY A 59 -14.99 -10.70 6.30
C GLY A 59 -14.47 -9.29 6.56
N GLY A 60 -13.64 -8.74 5.69
CA GLY A 60 -12.98 -7.45 5.91
C GLY A 60 -11.90 -7.47 6.99
N ARG A 61 -11.46 -8.65 7.42
CA ARG A 61 -10.41 -8.82 8.45
C ARG A 61 -9.08 -8.35 7.89
N LEU A 62 -8.35 -7.58 8.69
CA LEU A 62 -7.00 -7.12 8.38
C LEU A 62 -6.03 -8.30 8.35
N LEU A 63 -5.29 -8.46 7.25
CA LEU A 63 -4.27 -9.50 7.07
C LEU A 63 -2.86 -8.95 7.18
N GLY A 64 -2.62 -7.74 6.67
CA GLY A 64 -1.32 -7.09 6.70
C GLY A 64 -1.43 -5.61 6.43
N ILE A 65 -0.41 -4.86 6.85
CA ILE A 65 -0.29 -3.42 6.63
C ILE A 65 1.11 -3.07 6.18
N GLY A 66 1.22 -1.93 5.52
CA GLY A 66 2.50 -1.37 5.12
C GLY A 66 2.46 0.13 5.04
N VAL A 67 3.61 0.73 5.30
CA VAL A 67 3.90 2.14 5.04
C VAL A 67 5.20 2.22 4.26
N ASN A 68 5.40 3.31 3.52
CA ASN A 68 6.64 3.49 2.76
C ASN A 68 7.84 3.62 3.71
N ARG A 69 8.83 2.74 3.53
CA ARG A 69 10.04 2.66 4.34
C ARG A 69 11.31 2.72 3.48
N ALA A 70 11.20 3.11 2.21
CA ALA A 70 12.32 3.06 1.27
C ALA A 70 13.56 3.78 1.78
N VAL A 71 13.45 5.05 2.15
CA VAL A 71 14.57 5.87 2.65
C VAL A 71 15.05 5.41 4.03
N PRO A 72 14.17 5.26 5.05
CA PRO A 72 14.62 4.86 6.39
C PRO A 72 15.31 3.50 6.45
N LEU A 73 15.01 2.59 5.54
CA LEU A 73 15.61 1.26 5.49
C LEU A 73 16.69 1.10 4.42
N ASN A 74 17.01 2.17 3.67
CA ASN A 74 17.90 2.12 2.50
C ASN A 74 17.52 0.98 1.53
N CYS A 75 16.21 0.83 1.26
CA CYS A 75 15.66 -0.26 0.48
C CYS A 75 14.57 0.24 -0.47
N SER A 76 14.92 0.44 -1.74
CA SER A 76 14.02 1.00 -2.75
C SER A 76 12.75 0.18 -2.99
N VAL A 77 12.73 -1.09 -2.60
CA VAL A 77 11.53 -1.95 -2.73
C VAL A 77 10.62 -1.90 -1.49
N ALA A 78 10.97 -1.18 -0.43
CA ALA A 78 10.18 -1.09 0.79
C ALA A 78 9.04 -0.05 0.67
N HIS A 79 8.27 -0.14 -0.41
CA HIS A 79 7.04 0.63 -0.62
C HIS A 79 5.91 0.13 0.29
N ALA A 80 4.87 0.93 0.49
CA ALA A 80 3.77 0.59 1.38
C ALA A 80 3.09 -0.72 1.00
N GLU A 81 2.79 -0.92 -0.29
CA GLU A 81 2.15 -2.13 -0.78
C GLU A 81 3.05 -3.36 -0.62
N MET A 82 4.35 -3.20 -0.91
CA MET A 82 5.33 -4.28 -0.72
C MET A 82 5.42 -4.72 0.74
N MET A 83 5.48 -3.76 1.66
CA MET A 83 5.47 -4.02 3.10
C MET A 83 4.15 -4.68 3.53
N ALA A 84 3.00 -4.24 3.00
CA ALA A 84 1.69 -4.83 3.28
C ALA A 84 1.59 -6.28 2.78
N PHE A 85 2.11 -6.58 1.60
CA PHE A 85 2.17 -7.96 1.08
C PHE A 85 3.05 -8.84 1.96
N MET A 86 4.26 -8.40 2.29
CA MET A 86 5.19 -9.18 3.11
C MET A 86 4.60 -9.46 4.51
N THR A 87 3.95 -8.50 5.14
CA THR A 87 3.31 -8.71 6.45
C THR A 87 2.10 -9.63 6.37
N ALA A 88 1.27 -9.52 5.32
CA ALA A 88 0.15 -10.42 5.09
C ALA A 88 0.62 -11.86 4.80
N GLN A 89 1.62 -12.03 3.95
CA GLN A 89 2.21 -13.33 3.62
C GLN A 89 2.85 -13.99 4.85
N ALA A 90 3.59 -13.22 5.65
CA ALA A 90 4.17 -13.71 6.91
C ALA A 90 3.08 -14.17 7.89
N ARG A 91 1.98 -13.43 7.99
CA ARG A 91 0.85 -13.76 8.89
C ARG A 91 0.06 -14.97 8.43
N THR A 92 -0.15 -15.12 7.12
CA THR A 92 -0.95 -16.21 6.54
C THR A 92 -0.15 -17.48 6.25
N GLY A 93 1.17 -17.35 6.12
CA GLY A 93 2.04 -18.44 5.67
C GLY A 93 1.92 -18.76 4.18
N LEU A 94 1.26 -17.90 3.39
CA LEU A 94 0.99 -18.11 1.97
C LEU A 94 1.85 -17.19 1.10
N ALA A 95 2.58 -17.73 0.14
CA ALA A 95 3.37 -16.95 -0.81
C ALA A 95 2.45 -16.21 -1.81
N ARG A 96 1.34 -16.81 -2.19
CA ARG A 96 0.26 -16.20 -2.95
C ARG A 96 -1.00 -16.17 -2.09
N LEU A 97 -1.47 -14.99 -1.74
CA LEU A 97 -2.48 -14.80 -0.69
C LEU A 97 -3.84 -15.45 -1.00
N ASN A 98 -4.20 -15.59 -2.29
CA ASN A 98 -5.46 -16.21 -2.71
C ASN A 98 -5.32 -17.67 -3.17
N GLU A 99 -4.20 -18.34 -2.93
CA GLU A 99 -3.97 -19.72 -3.40
C GLU A 99 -4.90 -20.75 -2.75
N ASN A 100 -5.46 -20.45 -1.59
CA ASN A 100 -6.44 -21.28 -0.89
C ASN A 100 -7.92 -20.96 -1.25
N GLY A 101 -8.15 -20.10 -2.26
CA GLY A 101 -9.48 -19.69 -2.69
C GLY A 101 -10.06 -18.50 -1.90
N ALA A 102 -9.33 -17.93 -0.94
CA ALA A 102 -9.75 -16.71 -0.26
C ALA A 102 -9.76 -15.52 -1.23
N ARG A 103 -10.72 -14.62 -1.08
CA ARG A 103 -10.70 -13.35 -1.81
C ARG A 103 -9.84 -12.35 -1.05
N ILE A 104 -8.94 -11.69 -1.76
CA ILE A 104 -7.96 -10.76 -1.16
C ILE A 104 -8.15 -9.36 -1.72
N VAL A 105 -8.22 -8.39 -0.81
CA VAL A 105 -8.35 -6.97 -1.14
C VAL A 105 -7.10 -6.24 -0.71
N LEU A 106 -6.47 -5.51 -1.65
CA LEU A 106 -5.47 -4.50 -1.33
C LEU A 106 -6.13 -3.12 -1.36
N ALA A 107 -5.99 -2.36 -0.28
CA ALA A 107 -6.34 -0.94 -0.23
C ALA A 107 -5.06 -0.10 -0.13
N THR A 108 -4.97 0.95 -0.95
CA THR A 108 -3.81 1.84 -1.03
C THR A 108 -4.22 3.30 -0.88
N SER A 109 -3.40 4.11 -0.22
CA SER A 109 -3.62 5.57 -0.12
C SER A 109 -3.45 6.26 -1.48
N ALA A 110 -2.60 5.72 -2.35
CA ALA A 110 -2.37 6.20 -3.70
C ALA A 110 -2.27 5.04 -4.70
N GLN A 111 -2.42 5.34 -5.98
CA GLN A 111 -2.28 4.36 -7.05
C GLN A 111 -0.90 3.69 -6.99
N PRO A 112 -0.83 2.35 -7.08
CA PRO A 112 0.44 1.64 -7.10
C PRO A 112 1.36 2.06 -8.24
N CYS A 113 2.64 2.27 -7.94
CA CYS A 113 3.68 2.48 -8.94
C CYS A 113 3.92 1.21 -9.79
N CYS A 114 4.77 1.28 -10.81
CA CYS A 114 5.04 0.15 -11.71
C CYS A 114 5.52 -1.12 -10.98
N MET A 115 6.29 -0.98 -9.90
CA MET A 115 6.78 -2.11 -9.09
C MET A 115 5.62 -2.73 -8.29
N CYS A 116 4.84 -1.92 -7.57
CA CYS A 116 3.73 -2.39 -6.74
C CYS A 116 2.57 -2.93 -7.58
N TYR A 117 2.34 -2.36 -8.77
CA TYR A 117 1.43 -2.90 -9.78
C TYR A 117 1.76 -4.35 -10.13
N GLY A 118 3.01 -4.64 -10.48
CA GLY A 118 3.45 -6.01 -10.76
C GLY A 118 3.36 -6.92 -9.53
N ALA A 119 3.74 -6.42 -8.36
CA ALA A 119 3.66 -7.15 -7.10
C ALA A 119 2.21 -7.55 -6.73
N SER A 120 1.23 -6.70 -7.03
CA SER A 120 -0.20 -6.97 -6.80
C SER A 120 -0.66 -8.25 -7.49
N PHE A 121 -0.23 -8.46 -8.72
CA PHE A 121 -0.52 -9.69 -9.46
C PHE A 121 0.15 -10.92 -8.82
N TRP A 122 1.42 -10.82 -8.45
CA TRP A 122 2.16 -11.93 -7.86
C TRP A 122 1.70 -12.28 -6.44
N ALA A 123 1.37 -11.27 -5.64
CA ALA A 123 0.84 -11.46 -4.29
C ALA A 123 -0.53 -12.15 -4.29
N GLY A 124 -1.27 -12.12 -5.41
CA GLY A 124 -2.58 -12.77 -5.54
C GLY A 124 -3.68 -12.00 -4.84
N ILE A 125 -3.89 -10.75 -5.24
CA ILE A 125 -5.09 -10.00 -4.86
C ILE A 125 -6.20 -10.21 -5.90
N ASP A 126 -7.45 -9.99 -5.49
CA ASP A 126 -8.65 -10.07 -6.33
C ASP A 126 -9.30 -8.69 -6.51
N THR A 127 -9.01 -7.76 -5.61
CA THR A 127 -9.51 -6.38 -5.69
C THR A 127 -8.43 -5.39 -5.26
N LEU A 128 -8.26 -4.34 -6.05
CA LEU A 128 -7.41 -3.19 -5.76
C LEU A 128 -8.29 -1.95 -5.52
N LEU A 129 -8.18 -1.36 -4.32
CA LEU A 129 -8.86 -0.13 -3.92
C LEU A 129 -7.85 1.00 -3.83
N ILE A 130 -8.13 2.13 -4.45
CA ILE A 130 -7.19 3.25 -4.61
C ILE A 130 -7.80 4.56 -4.12
N GLY A 131 -7.04 5.29 -3.30
CA GLY A 131 -7.36 6.67 -2.89
C GLY A 131 -6.98 7.69 -3.97
N ALA A 132 -5.79 8.29 -3.88
CA ALA A 132 -5.27 9.24 -4.85
C ALA A 132 -4.85 8.55 -6.15
N ARG A 133 -4.94 9.27 -7.26
CA ARG A 133 -4.48 8.80 -8.56
C ARG A 133 -2.99 9.07 -8.76
N ARG A 134 -2.39 8.41 -9.75
CA ARG A 134 -1.02 8.69 -10.19
C ARG A 134 -0.81 10.18 -10.51
N GLU A 135 -1.75 10.78 -11.24
CA GLU A 135 -1.69 12.18 -11.61
C GLU A 135 -1.66 13.10 -10.39
N ASP A 136 -2.34 12.73 -9.30
CA ASP A 136 -2.31 13.46 -8.04
C ASP A 136 -0.94 13.35 -7.37
N VAL A 137 -0.36 12.15 -7.32
CA VAL A 137 0.97 11.93 -6.75
C VAL A 137 1.99 12.81 -7.47
N MET A 138 2.03 12.74 -8.80
CA MET A 138 2.98 13.50 -9.63
C MET A 138 2.76 15.02 -9.58
N ALA A 139 1.52 15.47 -9.37
CA ALA A 139 1.20 16.91 -9.27
C ALA A 139 1.45 17.50 -7.87
N LEU A 140 1.34 16.69 -6.82
CA LEU A 140 1.39 17.15 -5.43
C LEU A 140 2.71 16.81 -4.72
N THR A 141 3.56 16.00 -5.36
CA THR A 141 4.84 15.56 -4.82
C THR A 141 5.91 15.55 -5.92
N GLU A 142 7.13 15.20 -5.58
CA GLU A 142 8.24 15.02 -6.53
C GLU A 142 8.42 13.53 -6.95
N PHE A 143 7.49 12.65 -6.58
CA PHE A 143 7.63 11.22 -6.88
C PHE A 143 7.22 10.90 -8.32
N ASP A 144 7.99 10.01 -8.95
CA ASP A 144 7.66 9.39 -10.23
C ASP A 144 7.17 7.95 -9.99
N GLU A 145 6.05 7.60 -10.58
CA GLU A 145 5.41 6.30 -10.42
C GLU A 145 5.92 5.23 -11.42
N GLY A 146 6.90 5.60 -12.24
CA GLY A 146 7.49 4.74 -13.26
C GLY A 146 6.53 4.36 -14.39
N PRO A 147 6.95 3.50 -15.34
CA PRO A 147 6.16 3.14 -16.50
C PRO A 147 5.06 2.13 -16.14
N LEU A 148 3.84 2.39 -16.58
CA LEU A 148 2.70 1.47 -16.53
C LEU A 148 2.18 1.20 -17.95
N PRO A 149 1.53 0.05 -18.21
CA PRO A 149 0.80 -0.16 -19.45
C PRO A 149 -0.24 0.95 -19.66
N THR A 150 -0.49 1.35 -20.90
CA THR A 150 -1.50 2.36 -21.22
C THR A 150 -2.87 1.97 -20.68
N ASP A 151 -3.27 0.71 -20.84
CA ASP A 151 -4.48 0.11 -20.27
C ASP A 151 -4.14 -0.73 -19.03
N TRP A 152 -3.51 -0.14 -18.02
CA TRP A 152 -3.08 -0.83 -16.81
C TRP A 152 -4.23 -1.45 -16.02
N ILE A 153 -5.43 -0.84 -16.06
CA ILE A 153 -6.64 -1.38 -15.43
C ILE A 153 -7.09 -2.63 -16.16
N GLY A 154 -7.29 -2.56 -17.49
CA GLY A 154 -7.70 -3.71 -18.28
C GLY A 154 -6.71 -4.87 -18.20
N GLU A 155 -5.41 -4.60 -18.05
CA GLU A 155 -4.42 -5.65 -17.83
C GLU A 155 -4.57 -6.36 -16.46
N LEU A 156 -5.00 -5.65 -15.41
CA LEU A 156 -5.34 -6.27 -14.12
C LEU A 156 -6.67 -7.06 -14.23
N GLU A 157 -7.69 -6.48 -14.85
CA GLU A 157 -9.01 -7.10 -15.02
C GLU A 157 -8.93 -8.41 -15.82
N LYS A 158 -8.12 -8.46 -16.88
CA LYS A 158 -7.80 -9.69 -17.62
C LYS A 158 -7.21 -10.81 -16.74
N ARG A 159 -6.62 -10.44 -15.60
CA ARG A 159 -6.05 -11.34 -14.60
C ARG A 159 -6.97 -11.61 -13.41
N GLY A 160 -8.23 -11.15 -13.50
CA GLY A 160 -9.24 -11.33 -12.47
C GLY A 160 -9.16 -10.34 -11.31
N ILE A 161 -8.38 -9.26 -11.43
CA ILE A 161 -8.22 -8.25 -10.39
C ILE A 161 -9.14 -7.06 -10.70
N ALA A 162 -10.19 -6.88 -9.91
CA ALA A 162 -11.07 -5.72 -10.01
C ALA A 162 -10.40 -4.46 -9.47
N VAL A 163 -10.55 -3.32 -10.15
CA VAL A 163 -9.96 -2.04 -9.74
C VAL A 163 -11.04 -1.02 -9.42
N ARG A 164 -10.98 -0.41 -8.23
CA ARG A 164 -11.86 0.66 -7.80
C ARG A 164 -11.03 1.84 -7.34
N ARG A 165 -11.33 3.03 -7.89
CA ARG A 165 -10.54 4.24 -7.68
C ARG A 165 -11.33 5.37 -7.04
N ASP A 166 -10.62 6.40 -6.65
CA ASP A 166 -11.17 7.68 -6.16
C ASP A 166 -11.88 7.55 -4.80
N ILE A 167 -11.54 6.51 -4.03
CA ILE A 167 -12.12 6.28 -2.71
C ILE A 167 -11.41 7.21 -1.71
N HIS A 168 -12.14 8.18 -1.15
CA HIS A 168 -11.58 9.23 -0.30
C HIS A 168 -10.42 10.01 -0.95
N ARG A 169 -10.46 10.21 -2.27
CA ARG A 169 -9.38 10.84 -3.05
C ARG A 169 -8.92 12.18 -2.46
N ASP A 170 -9.85 13.04 -2.05
CA ASP A 170 -9.51 14.35 -1.49
C ASP A 170 -8.70 14.23 -0.19
N ALA A 171 -9.05 13.27 0.68
CA ALA A 171 -8.31 13.01 1.92
C ALA A 171 -6.91 12.45 1.62
N ALA A 172 -6.78 11.55 0.65
CA ALA A 172 -5.49 11.04 0.21
C ALA A 172 -4.60 12.14 -0.37
N CYS A 173 -5.17 12.99 -1.22
CA CYS A 173 -4.47 14.17 -1.78
C CYS A 173 -4.05 15.17 -0.71
N ALA A 174 -4.80 15.33 0.38
CA ALA A 174 -4.41 16.19 1.50
C ALA A 174 -3.11 15.71 2.13
N VAL A 175 -2.97 14.41 2.40
CA VAL A 175 -1.72 13.84 2.95
C VAL A 175 -0.54 14.04 2.00
N LEU A 176 -0.74 13.90 0.67
CA LEU A 176 0.31 14.15 -0.32
C LEU A 176 0.77 15.61 -0.29
N ARG A 177 -0.15 16.58 -0.22
CA ARG A 177 0.19 18.03 -0.13
C ARG A 177 0.97 18.36 1.14
N ASP A 178 0.54 17.81 2.27
CA ASP A 178 1.20 18.07 3.57
C ASP A 178 2.64 17.54 3.55
N SER A 179 2.89 16.42 2.87
CA SER A 179 4.24 15.87 2.72
C SER A 179 5.15 16.71 1.81
N GLY A 180 4.61 17.28 0.73
CA GLY A 180 5.34 18.11 -0.22
C GLY A 180 5.81 19.45 0.38
N SER A 181 5.08 20.01 1.35
CA SER A 181 5.43 21.27 2.02
C SER A 181 6.53 21.12 3.07
N GLY A 182 6.88 19.91 3.49
CA GLY A 182 7.85 19.61 4.56
C GLY A 182 9.28 19.28 4.12
N GLY A 183 9.63 19.42 2.82
CA GLY A 183 10.97 19.06 2.32
C GLY A 183 11.24 17.56 2.37
N GLY A 184 10.23 16.75 2.08
CA GLY A 184 10.25 15.30 2.18
C GLY A 184 11.32 14.64 1.29
N HIS A 185 11.87 13.57 1.79
CA HIS A 185 12.93 12.81 1.15
C HIS A 185 12.52 12.31 -0.24
N ARG A 186 13.39 12.57 -1.23
CA ARG A 186 13.33 11.96 -2.56
C ARG A 186 13.70 10.47 -2.47
N TYR A 187 13.14 9.65 -3.37
CA TYR A 187 13.69 8.32 -3.63
C TYR A 187 15.12 8.45 -4.17
#